data_638340168e0248b190b0d44ae051c040
#
_entry.id   638340168e0248b190b0d44ae051c040
#
_cell.length_a   1.000
_cell.length_b   1.000
_cell.length_c   1.000
_cell.angle_alpha   90.00
_cell.angle_beta   90.00
_cell.angle_gamma   90.00
#
_symmetry.space_group_name_H-M   'P 1'
#
loop_
_entity.id
_entity.type
_entity.pdbx_description
1 polymer ?
#
loop_
_entity_poly.entity_id
_entity_poly.type
_entity_poly.pdbx_seq_one_letter_code
_entity_poly.pdbx_strand_id
1 'polypeptide(L)'
;SNDQTFVVLSAMSGTTNSLVEISDYLYKKNPEGANEHINALENTYMRHVETLYSTEEYKEKTRSFLREEFNYLRSFTKDLFTSFEEKSIVAQGEIISTNMVANYMQEQGFNVCLLNALDFMRTDKNVEPDPHYIKEKLTDIMNEHQGHQVYITQGFICRNAYGEIDNLQRGGSDYTASLIGVALNAEEIQIWTDIDGMHNND
;
A
#
# COMPACT_ATOMS: atom_id res chain seq x y z
N SER A 1 28.12 -1.92 9.84
CA SER A 1 27.30 -0.78 9.40
C SER A 1 25.88 -1.03 9.84
N ASN A 2 25.29 -0.03 10.45
CA ASN A 2 23.86 -0.05 10.83
C ASN A 2 23.05 0.44 9.61
N ASP A 3 23.15 -0.26 8.50
CA ASP A 3 22.44 0.12 7.30
C ASP A 3 20.96 -0.18 7.48
N GLN A 4 20.16 0.85 7.63
CA GLN A 4 18.71 0.76 7.63
C GLN A 4 18.21 0.76 6.19
N THR A 5 17.28 -0.14 5.89
CA THR A 5 16.64 -0.22 4.57
C THR A 5 15.20 0.22 4.68
N PHE A 6 14.80 1.13 3.82
CA PHE A 6 13.40 1.55 3.69
C PHE A 6 12.84 1.02 2.37
N VAL A 7 11.79 0.22 2.44
CA VAL A 7 11.18 -0.46 1.28
C VAL A 7 9.80 0.11 1.00
N VAL A 8 9.60 0.55 -0.23
CA VAL A 8 8.31 1.04 -0.72
C VAL A 8 7.75 0.02 -1.71
N LEU A 9 6.55 -0.48 -1.46
CA LEU A 9 5.95 -1.53 -2.25
C LEU A 9 4.67 -1.07 -2.95
N SER A 10 4.51 -1.53 -4.19
CA SER A 10 3.27 -1.45 -4.94
C SER A 10 2.30 -2.56 -4.53
N ALA A 11 1.06 -2.47 -4.99
CA ALA A 11 0.14 -3.59 -4.97
C ALA A 11 0.67 -4.77 -5.80
N MET A 12 0.22 -5.98 -5.50
CA MET A 12 0.49 -7.14 -6.34
C MET A 12 -0.08 -6.94 -7.74
N SER A 13 0.61 -7.51 -8.72
CA SER A 13 0.19 -7.44 -10.13
C SER A 13 -1.27 -7.83 -10.30
N GLY A 14 -2.02 -7.02 -11.04
CA GLY A 14 -3.44 -7.21 -11.29
C GLY A 14 -4.40 -6.74 -10.19
N THR A 15 -3.93 -6.54 -8.96
CA THR A 15 -4.80 -6.16 -7.84
C THR A 15 -5.44 -4.79 -8.03
N THR A 16 -4.68 -3.79 -8.44
CA THR A 16 -5.22 -2.44 -8.68
C THR A 16 -6.34 -2.47 -9.72
N ASN A 17 -6.15 -3.21 -10.81
CA ASN A 17 -7.19 -3.37 -11.84
C ASN A 17 -8.45 -4.06 -11.28
N SER A 18 -8.29 -5.10 -10.47
CA SER A 18 -9.41 -5.77 -9.81
C SER A 18 -10.18 -4.84 -8.87
N LEU A 19 -9.48 -3.99 -8.12
CA LEU A 19 -10.11 -3.01 -7.21
C LEU A 19 -10.83 -1.90 -7.98
N VAL A 20 -10.29 -1.45 -9.10
CA VAL A 20 -10.96 -0.50 -10.00
C VAL A 20 -12.22 -1.14 -10.60
N GLU A 21 -12.17 -2.39 -11.01
CA GLU A 21 -13.33 -3.12 -11.53
C GLU A 21 -14.42 -3.27 -10.47
N ILE A 22 -14.08 -3.58 -9.23
CA ILE A 22 -15.01 -3.59 -8.10
C ILE A 22 -15.69 -2.22 -7.92
N SER A 23 -14.91 -1.14 -8.01
CA SER A 23 -15.42 0.23 -7.95
C SER A 23 -16.40 0.53 -9.10
N ASP A 24 -16.12 0.07 -10.31
CA ASP A 24 -16.99 0.21 -11.46
C ASP A 24 -18.37 -0.46 -11.27
N TYR A 25 -18.39 -1.65 -10.65
CA TYR A 25 -19.65 -2.29 -10.28
C TYR A 25 -20.42 -1.48 -9.26
N LEU A 26 -19.76 -0.87 -8.29
CA LEU A 26 -20.40 -0.03 -7.28
C LEU A 26 -20.96 1.27 -7.87
N TYR A 27 -20.24 1.91 -8.79
CA TYR A 27 -20.77 3.06 -9.55
C TYR A 27 -22.02 2.71 -10.37
N LYS A 28 -22.07 1.51 -10.93
CA LYS A 28 -23.22 0.98 -11.67
C LYS A 28 -24.35 0.48 -10.79
N LYS A 29 -24.23 0.64 -9.46
CA LYS A 29 -25.20 0.14 -8.47
C LYS A 29 -25.44 -1.36 -8.59
N ASN A 30 -24.42 -2.11 -8.89
CA ASN A 30 -24.41 -3.57 -8.95
C ASN A 30 -23.60 -4.17 -7.76
N PRO A 31 -24.15 -4.23 -6.55
CA PRO A 31 -23.43 -4.75 -5.40
C PRO A 31 -23.18 -6.26 -5.48
N GLU A 32 -24.01 -7.00 -6.19
CA GLU A 32 -23.81 -8.44 -6.40
C GLU A 32 -22.56 -8.71 -7.23
N GLY A 33 -22.41 -8.03 -8.37
CA GLY A 33 -21.21 -8.10 -9.19
C GLY A 33 -19.95 -7.63 -8.44
N ALA A 34 -20.05 -6.57 -7.65
CA ALA A 34 -18.95 -6.13 -6.79
C ALA A 34 -18.55 -7.22 -5.79
N ASN A 35 -19.51 -7.84 -5.09
CA ASN A 35 -19.24 -8.89 -4.13
C ASN A 35 -18.65 -10.15 -4.76
N GLU A 36 -19.08 -10.54 -5.95
CA GLU A 36 -18.48 -11.66 -6.68
C GLU A 36 -17.00 -11.42 -6.96
N HIS A 37 -16.63 -10.20 -7.41
CA HIS A 37 -15.24 -9.82 -7.68
C HIS A 37 -14.41 -9.71 -6.41
N ILE A 38 -14.98 -9.18 -5.32
CA ILE A 38 -14.33 -9.16 -3.99
C ILE A 38 -14.04 -10.59 -3.54
N ASN A 39 -15.01 -11.50 -3.62
CA ASN A 39 -14.83 -12.89 -3.22
C ASN A 39 -13.77 -13.62 -4.08
N ALA A 40 -13.75 -13.37 -5.39
CA ALA A 40 -12.75 -13.94 -6.29
C ALA A 40 -11.33 -13.45 -5.93
N LEU A 41 -11.17 -12.15 -5.63
CA LEU A 41 -9.91 -11.59 -5.23
C LEU A 41 -9.46 -12.14 -3.86
N GLU A 42 -10.35 -12.21 -2.88
CA GLU A 42 -10.07 -12.81 -1.57
C GLU A 42 -9.59 -14.25 -1.70
N ASN A 43 -10.27 -15.07 -2.48
CA ASN A 43 -9.87 -16.46 -2.73
C ASN A 43 -8.48 -16.56 -3.36
N THR A 44 -8.12 -15.63 -4.23
CA THR A 44 -6.77 -15.56 -4.81
C THR A 44 -5.73 -15.26 -3.74
N TYR A 45 -5.98 -14.30 -2.90
CA TYR A 45 -5.06 -13.96 -1.80
C TYR A 45 -4.95 -15.07 -0.75
N MET A 46 -6.06 -15.75 -0.42
CA MET A 46 -6.02 -16.89 0.50
C MET A 46 -5.16 -18.05 -0.05
N ARG A 47 -5.18 -18.28 -1.37
CA ARG A 47 -4.25 -19.25 -2.00
C ARG A 47 -2.79 -18.80 -1.91
N HIS A 48 -2.51 -17.51 -2.06
CA HIS A 48 -1.15 -17.00 -1.89
C HIS A 48 -0.63 -17.20 -0.46
N VAL A 49 -1.48 -17.06 0.54
CA VAL A 49 -1.11 -17.35 1.94
C VAL A 49 -0.58 -18.78 2.10
N GLU A 50 -1.24 -19.76 1.48
CA GLU A 50 -0.84 -21.16 1.59
C GLU A 50 0.54 -21.48 1.01
N THR A 51 0.93 -20.74 -0.02
CA THR A 51 2.22 -20.93 -0.70
C THR A 51 3.33 -20.03 -0.17
N LEU A 52 2.98 -18.86 0.38
CA LEU A 52 3.95 -17.87 0.82
C LEU A 52 4.53 -18.17 2.20
N TYR A 53 3.68 -18.58 3.14
CA TYR A 53 4.09 -18.80 4.53
C TYR A 53 4.33 -20.28 4.82
N SER A 54 5.35 -20.55 5.63
CA SER A 54 5.73 -21.91 6.03
C SER A 54 5.05 -22.36 7.31
N THR A 55 4.78 -21.43 8.24
CA THR A 55 4.21 -21.72 9.57
C THR A 55 2.72 -21.38 9.62
N GLU A 56 1.98 -22.20 10.37
CA GLU A 56 0.54 -21.96 10.56
C GLU A 56 0.27 -20.66 11.32
N GLU A 57 1.17 -20.25 12.21
CA GLU A 57 1.08 -18.98 12.93
C GLU A 57 0.97 -17.81 11.96
N TYR A 58 1.90 -17.69 11.01
CA TYR A 58 1.90 -16.60 10.02
C TYR A 58 0.83 -16.73 8.95
N LYS A 59 0.46 -17.97 8.61
CA LYS A 59 -0.72 -18.20 7.75
C LYS A 59 -1.98 -17.65 8.40
N GLU A 60 -2.26 -18.01 9.65
CA GLU A 60 -3.48 -17.58 10.32
C GLU A 60 -3.47 -16.07 10.63
N LYS A 61 -2.33 -15.52 11.02
CA LYS A 61 -2.15 -14.08 11.18
C LYS A 61 -2.54 -13.33 9.90
N THR A 62 -2.06 -13.80 8.75
CA THR A 62 -2.34 -13.16 7.46
C THR A 62 -3.76 -13.42 6.97
N ARG A 63 -4.31 -14.62 7.16
CA ARG A 63 -5.72 -14.90 6.85
C ARG A 63 -6.66 -14.00 7.65
N SER A 64 -6.40 -13.79 8.94
CA SER A 64 -7.20 -12.92 9.79
C SER A 64 -7.18 -11.48 9.28
N PHE A 65 -6.01 -10.96 8.97
CA PHE A 65 -5.86 -9.65 8.36
C PHE A 65 -6.62 -9.54 7.02
N LEU A 66 -6.48 -10.51 6.13
CA LEU A 66 -7.18 -10.52 4.84
C LEU A 66 -8.70 -10.54 5.00
N ARG A 67 -9.22 -11.34 5.93
CA ARG A 67 -10.68 -11.36 6.21
C ARG A 67 -11.18 -9.98 6.62
N GLU A 68 -10.46 -9.27 7.47
CA GLU A 68 -10.82 -7.92 7.90
C GLU A 68 -10.81 -6.95 6.72
N GLU A 69 -9.77 -6.97 5.89
CA GLU A 69 -9.64 -6.10 4.72
C GLU A 69 -10.71 -6.38 3.66
N PHE A 70 -10.99 -7.64 3.35
CA PHE A 70 -12.05 -7.98 2.40
C PHE A 70 -13.46 -7.73 2.95
N ASN A 71 -13.67 -7.84 4.25
CA ASN A 71 -14.92 -7.39 4.90
C ASN A 71 -15.06 -5.86 4.83
N TYR A 72 -13.97 -5.13 4.97
CA TYR A 72 -13.97 -3.69 4.75
C TYR A 72 -14.39 -3.34 3.32
N LEU A 73 -13.83 -4.01 2.30
CA LEU A 73 -14.27 -3.84 0.91
C LEU A 73 -15.76 -4.12 0.72
N ARG A 74 -16.30 -5.16 1.35
CA ARG A 74 -17.73 -5.49 1.28
C ARG A 74 -18.62 -4.43 1.95
N SER A 75 -18.11 -3.64 2.87
CA SER A 75 -18.88 -2.57 3.51
C SER A 75 -19.33 -1.48 2.54
N PHE A 76 -18.54 -1.22 1.48
CA PHE A 76 -18.88 -0.23 0.45
C PHE A 76 -20.05 -0.61 -0.44
N THR A 77 -20.49 -1.85 -0.42
CA THR A 77 -21.66 -2.29 -1.24
C THR A 77 -22.99 -1.79 -0.71
N LYS A 78 -23.02 -1.15 0.46
CA LYS A 78 -24.24 -0.75 1.18
C LYS A 78 -24.59 0.73 1.05
N ASP A 79 -23.62 1.57 0.67
CA ASP A 79 -23.72 3.02 0.75
C ASP A 79 -23.68 3.71 -0.64
N LEU A 80 -23.89 5.02 -0.64
CA LEU A 80 -23.67 5.85 -1.81
C LEU A 80 -22.18 5.81 -2.16
N PHE A 81 -21.88 5.46 -3.41
CA PHE A 81 -20.52 5.30 -3.88
C PHE A 81 -20.04 6.55 -4.64
N THR A 82 -18.94 7.12 -4.22
CA THR A 82 -18.30 8.31 -4.80
C THR A 82 -16.81 8.07 -5.05
N SER A 83 -16.13 9.07 -5.62
CA SER A 83 -14.67 9.00 -5.82
C SER A 83 -13.86 8.87 -4.52
N PHE A 84 -14.41 9.25 -3.38
CA PHE A 84 -13.75 9.05 -2.08
C PHE A 84 -13.69 7.57 -1.71
N GLU A 85 -14.80 6.87 -1.86
CA GLU A 85 -14.87 5.44 -1.60
C GLU A 85 -14.00 4.66 -2.58
N GLU A 86 -14.00 5.06 -3.87
CA GLU A 86 -13.12 4.45 -4.87
C GLU A 86 -11.65 4.54 -4.47
N LYS A 87 -11.17 5.71 -4.06
CA LYS A 87 -9.78 5.90 -3.61
C LYS A 87 -9.46 5.06 -2.37
N SER A 88 -10.41 4.94 -1.45
CA SER A 88 -10.27 4.07 -0.28
C SER A 88 -10.19 2.59 -0.66
N ILE A 89 -10.97 2.14 -1.63
CA ILE A 89 -10.91 0.77 -2.17
C ILE A 89 -9.57 0.51 -2.85
N VAL A 90 -9.16 1.39 -3.76
CA VAL A 90 -7.91 1.23 -4.52
C VAL A 90 -6.69 1.19 -3.58
N ALA A 91 -6.68 1.99 -2.51
CA ALA A 91 -5.61 1.99 -1.52
C ALA A 91 -5.39 0.64 -0.84
N GLN A 92 -6.39 -0.24 -0.80
CA GLN A 92 -6.26 -1.56 -0.17
C GLN A 92 -5.26 -2.46 -0.90
N GLY A 93 -4.98 -2.22 -2.17
CA GLY A 93 -3.98 -2.97 -2.93
C GLY A 93 -2.60 -2.90 -2.29
N GLU A 94 -2.10 -1.71 -2.02
CA GLU A 94 -0.81 -1.50 -1.37
C GLU A 94 -0.83 -1.87 0.12
N ILE A 95 -1.93 -1.62 0.81
CA ILE A 95 -2.09 -2.00 2.21
C ILE A 95 -1.99 -3.51 2.37
N ILE A 96 -2.66 -4.28 1.52
CA ILE A 96 -2.61 -5.75 1.55
C ILE A 96 -1.21 -6.25 1.21
N SER A 97 -0.61 -5.79 0.12
CA SER A 97 0.70 -6.28 -0.31
C SER A 97 1.79 -6.03 0.72
N THR A 98 1.82 -4.85 1.32
CA THR A 98 2.83 -4.49 2.33
C THR A 98 2.68 -5.27 3.62
N ASN A 99 1.44 -5.54 4.06
CA ASN A 99 1.20 -6.40 5.22
C ASN A 99 1.66 -7.83 4.97
N MET A 100 1.39 -8.39 3.79
CA MET A 100 1.81 -9.74 3.43
C MET A 100 3.34 -9.86 3.39
N VAL A 101 4.03 -8.88 2.79
CA VAL A 101 5.50 -8.87 2.73
C VAL A 101 6.10 -8.69 4.12
N ALA A 102 5.56 -7.78 4.95
CA ALA A 102 6.03 -7.58 6.32
C ALA A 102 5.90 -8.87 7.16
N ASN A 103 4.75 -9.55 7.08
CA ASN A 103 4.55 -10.83 7.75
C ASN A 103 5.51 -11.91 7.25
N TYR A 104 5.75 -11.97 5.94
CA TYR A 104 6.72 -12.91 5.37
C TYR A 104 8.14 -12.64 5.88
N MET A 105 8.60 -11.41 5.87
CA MET A 105 9.92 -11.06 6.37
C MET A 105 10.07 -11.33 7.87
N GLN A 106 9.02 -11.09 8.66
CA GLN A 106 9.01 -11.44 10.08
C GLN A 106 9.11 -12.96 10.28
N GLU A 107 8.41 -13.77 9.50
CA GLU A 107 8.53 -15.23 9.52
C GLU A 107 9.97 -15.68 9.21
N GLN A 108 10.66 -14.98 8.31
CA GLN A 108 12.07 -15.24 7.99
C GLN A 108 13.06 -14.71 9.04
N GLY A 109 12.58 -14.10 10.12
CA GLY A 109 13.41 -13.62 11.23
C GLY A 109 13.98 -12.21 11.07
N PHE A 110 13.53 -11.44 10.09
CA PHE A 110 13.92 -10.03 9.95
C PHE A 110 13.22 -9.14 10.97
N ASN A 111 13.94 -8.15 11.48
CA ASN A 111 13.38 -7.10 12.33
C ASN A 111 12.76 -6.01 11.46
N VAL A 112 11.46 -6.15 11.19
CA VAL A 112 10.70 -5.32 10.26
C VAL A 112 9.71 -4.44 11.00
N CYS A 113 9.62 -3.18 10.57
CA CYS A 113 8.58 -2.23 10.97
C CYS A 113 7.72 -1.86 9.75
N LEU A 114 6.43 -2.17 9.80
CA LEU A 114 5.47 -1.72 8.80
C LEU A 114 4.93 -0.35 9.18
N LEU A 115 5.12 0.65 8.31
CA LEU A 115 4.62 2.00 8.47
C LEU A 115 3.43 2.23 7.54
N ASN A 116 2.45 3.00 8.01
CA ASN A 116 1.31 3.37 7.19
C ASN A 116 1.61 4.68 6.44
N ALA A 117 1.66 4.63 5.12
CA ALA A 117 1.91 5.81 4.28
C ALA A 117 0.87 6.93 4.52
N LEU A 118 -0.36 6.57 4.89
CA LEU A 118 -1.42 7.53 5.19
C LEU A 118 -1.12 8.42 6.42
N ASP A 119 -0.15 8.05 7.24
CA ASP A 119 0.25 8.82 8.42
C ASP A 119 1.25 9.93 8.10
N PHE A 120 1.97 9.85 6.98
CA PHE A 120 3.01 10.82 6.63
C PHE A 120 3.01 11.28 5.18
N MET A 121 2.44 10.53 4.25
CA MET A 121 2.39 10.93 2.84
C MET A 121 1.19 11.85 2.60
N ARG A 122 1.46 13.07 2.14
CA ARG A 122 0.43 14.10 1.97
C ARG A 122 0.66 14.95 0.74
N THR A 123 -0.44 15.32 0.09
CA THR A 123 -0.45 16.35 -0.95
C THR A 123 -1.04 17.66 -0.42
N ASP A 124 -0.64 18.77 -1.02
CA ASP A 124 -1.17 20.10 -0.77
C ASP A 124 -2.50 20.35 -1.52
N LYS A 125 -3.00 21.59 -1.46
CA LYS A 125 -4.25 21.98 -2.13
C LYS A 125 -4.17 21.95 -3.67
N ASN A 126 -2.96 21.92 -4.22
CA ASN A 126 -2.71 21.82 -5.66
C ASN A 126 -2.51 20.36 -6.11
N VAL A 127 -2.72 19.41 -5.21
CA VAL A 127 -2.49 17.97 -5.44
C VAL A 127 -1.01 17.63 -5.68
N GLU A 128 -0.11 18.52 -5.24
CA GLU A 128 1.34 18.26 -5.26
C GLU A 128 1.80 17.74 -3.91
N PRO A 129 2.79 16.85 -3.85
CA PRO A 129 3.36 16.39 -2.59
C PRO A 129 3.81 17.55 -1.71
N ASP A 130 3.56 17.48 -0.41
CA ASP A 130 4.01 18.43 0.59
C ASP A 130 5.31 17.95 1.24
N PRO A 131 6.49 18.35 0.75
CA PRO A 131 7.77 17.81 1.21
C PRO A 131 8.08 18.20 2.65
N HIS A 132 7.60 19.34 3.12
CA HIS A 132 7.81 19.78 4.50
C HIS A 132 7.02 18.91 5.47
N TYR A 133 5.74 18.69 5.19
CA TYR A 133 4.87 17.84 5.98
C TYR A 133 5.40 16.39 6.03
N ILE A 134 5.74 15.84 4.85
CA ILE A 134 6.26 14.48 4.73
C ILE A 134 7.53 14.31 5.58
N LYS A 135 8.48 15.24 5.47
CA LYS A 135 9.74 15.20 6.22
C LYS A 135 9.50 15.26 7.72
N GLU A 136 8.67 16.19 8.18
CA GLU A 136 8.35 16.36 9.59
C GLU A 136 7.70 15.09 10.17
N LYS A 137 6.63 14.62 9.55
CA LYS A 137 5.87 13.45 10.02
C LYS A 137 6.66 12.16 9.95
N LEU A 138 7.38 11.94 8.85
CA LEU A 138 8.22 10.75 8.71
C LEU A 138 9.38 10.75 9.71
N THR A 139 9.97 11.90 10.00
CA THR A 139 11.01 12.02 11.02
C THR A 139 10.46 11.67 12.41
N ASP A 140 9.28 12.15 12.76
CA ASP A 140 8.64 11.83 14.03
C ASP A 140 8.36 10.33 14.16
N ILE A 141 7.78 9.73 13.12
CA ILE A 141 7.49 8.30 13.06
C ILE A 141 8.76 7.45 13.17
N MET A 142 9.83 7.83 12.47
CA MET A 142 11.11 7.12 12.54
C MET A 142 11.75 7.23 13.92
N ASN A 143 11.58 8.35 14.61
CA ASN A 143 12.04 8.52 15.99
C ASN A 143 11.26 7.65 16.99
N GLU A 144 9.97 7.45 16.77
CA GLU A 144 9.11 6.60 17.60
C GLU A 144 9.38 5.10 17.37
N HIS A 145 9.81 4.73 16.16
CA HIS A 145 10.01 3.34 15.73
C HIS A 145 11.49 3.01 15.44
N GLN A 146 12.40 3.40 16.35
CA GLN A 146 13.83 3.13 16.19
C GLN A 146 14.17 1.64 16.38
N GLY A 147 15.31 1.22 15.85
CA GLY A 147 15.92 -0.08 16.11
C GLY A 147 15.47 -1.21 15.19
N HIS A 148 14.77 -0.91 14.09
CA HIS A 148 14.44 -1.89 13.06
C HIS A 148 15.49 -1.93 11.94
N GLN A 149 15.67 -3.11 11.34
CA GLN A 149 16.57 -3.30 10.19
C GLN A 149 15.92 -2.83 8.90
N VAL A 150 14.61 -3.11 8.76
CA VAL A 150 13.84 -2.84 7.57
C VAL A 150 12.55 -2.12 7.95
N TYR A 151 12.27 -1.04 7.24
CA TYR A 151 11.00 -0.34 7.29
C TYR A 151 10.28 -0.57 5.97
N ILE A 152 9.00 -0.92 6.04
CA ILE A 152 8.16 -1.15 4.85
C ILE A 152 7.00 -0.17 4.87
N THR A 153 6.68 0.41 3.74
CA THR A 153 5.49 1.24 3.57
C THR A 153 4.87 1.07 2.18
N GLN A 154 3.64 1.55 2.06
CA GLN A 154 2.90 1.57 0.81
C GLN A 154 3.44 2.67 -0.11
N GLY A 155 3.65 2.33 -1.38
CA GLY A 155 3.77 3.31 -2.43
C GLY A 155 2.41 3.83 -2.89
N PHE A 156 2.38 4.84 -3.73
CA PHE A 156 1.21 5.35 -4.43
C PHE A 156 0.17 6.06 -3.56
N ILE A 157 -0.19 5.54 -2.39
CA ILE A 157 -1.25 6.08 -1.54
C ILE A 157 -0.79 7.25 -0.67
N CYS A 158 -1.68 8.19 -0.43
CA CYS A 158 -1.45 9.37 0.39
C CYS A 158 -2.76 9.89 0.99
N ARG A 159 -2.66 10.99 1.77
CA ARG A 159 -3.81 11.83 2.08
C ARG A 159 -3.70 13.15 1.33
N ASN A 160 -4.84 13.72 0.94
CA ASN A 160 -4.88 15.07 0.37
C ASN A 160 -4.81 16.14 1.46
N ALA A 161 -4.86 17.41 1.06
CA ALA A 161 -4.82 18.56 1.97
C ALA A 161 -5.97 18.60 2.99
N TYR A 162 -7.06 17.86 2.73
CA TYR A 162 -8.23 17.76 3.60
C TYR A 162 -8.21 16.51 4.50
N GLY A 163 -7.14 15.72 4.43
CA GLY A 163 -6.97 14.49 5.19
C GLY A 163 -7.69 13.27 4.62
N GLU A 164 -8.26 13.36 3.44
CA GLU A 164 -8.95 12.26 2.76
C GLU A 164 -7.95 11.35 2.05
N ILE A 165 -8.27 10.06 1.94
CA ILE A 165 -7.45 9.11 1.21
C ILE A 165 -7.42 9.48 -0.26
N ASP A 166 -6.22 9.54 -0.81
CA ASP A 166 -5.92 9.89 -2.19
C ASP A 166 -4.71 9.08 -2.69
N ASN A 167 -4.27 9.34 -3.89
CA ASN A 167 -3.09 8.71 -4.46
C ASN A 167 -2.24 9.71 -5.25
N LEU A 168 -0.97 9.37 -5.44
CA LEU A 168 -0.05 10.11 -6.27
C LEU A 168 -0.29 9.72 -7.74
N GLN A 169 -0.81 10.63 -8.54
CA GLN A 169 -1.28 10.34 -9.91
C GLN A 169 -0.15 10.00 -10.90
N ARG A 170 1.05 10.54 -10.71
CA ARG A 170 2.21 10.31 -11.58
C ARG A 170 3.34 9.62 -10.83
N GLY A 171 3.96 8.64 -11.47
CA GLY A 171 5.13 7.96 -10.93
C GLY A 171 4.83 6.96 -9.81
N GLY A 172 3.59 6.88 -9.34
CA GLY A 172 3.13 5.85 -8.40
C GLY A 172 4.09 5.61 -7.23
N SER A 173 4.48 4.36 -7.05
CA SER A 173 5.40 3.93 -5.97
C SER A 173 6.82 4.45 -6.13
N ASP A 174 7.29 4.66 -7.36
CA ASP A 174 8.63 5.20 -7.63
C ASP A 174 8.74 6.65 -7.13
N TYR A 175 7.69 7.42 -7.33
CA TYR A 175 7.63 8.78 -6.81
C TYR A 175 7.59 8.80 -5.27
N THR A 176 6.81 7.90 -4.66
CA THR A 176 6.82 7.72 -3.20
C THR A 176 8.23 7.41 -2.68
N ALA A 177 8.94 6.47 -3.31
CA ALA A 177 10.29 6.10 -2.91
C ALA A 177 11.26 7.30 -3.01
N SER A 178 11.14 8.10 -4.05
CA SER A 178 11.95 9.30 -4.24
C SER A 178 11.67 10.36 -3.16
N LEU A 179 10.40 10.60 -2.84
CA LEU A 179 9.99 11.54 -1.78
C LEU A 179 10.50 11.12 -0.40
N ILE A 180 10.41 9.84 -0.07
CA ILE A 180 10.92 9.28 1.19
C ILE A 180 12.44 9.38 1.23
N GLY A 181 13.12 9.02 0.15
CA GLY A 181 14.58 9.11 0.06
C GLY A 181 15.09 10.53 0.31
N VAL A 182 14.43 11.54 -0.27
CA VAL A 182 14.75 12.95 -0.01
C VAL A 182 14.43 13.35 1.44
N ALA A 183 13.28 12.95 1.97
CA ALA A 183 12.86 13.29 3.32
C ALA A 183 13.81 12.75 4.39
N LEU A 184 14.33 11.53 4.20
CA LEU A 184 15.25 10.84 5.11
C LEU A 184 16.72 11.09 4.80
N ASN A 185 17.03 11.85 3.76
CA ASN A 185 18.39 12.07 3.27
C ASN A 185 19.12 10.73 3.02
N ALA A 186 18.46 9.83 2.30
CA ALA A 186 19.00 8.51 1.98
C ALA A 186 20.28 8.62 1.14
N GLU A 187 21.22 7.74 1.41
CA GLU A 187 22.49 7.67 0.64
C GLU A 187 22.25 7.17 -0.78
N GLU A 188 21.26 6.28 -0.94
CA GLU A 188 20.92 5.66 -2.22
C GLU A 188 19.40 5.43 -2.31
N ILE A 189 18.85 5.61 -3.51
CA ILE A 189 17.48 5.27 -3.88
C ILE A 189 17.56 4.29 -5.04
N GLN A 190 17.02 3.06 -4.82
CA GLN A 190 16.94 2.03 -5.84
C GLN A 190 15.49 1.84 -6.27
N ILE A 191 15.24 1.89 -7.57
CA ILE A 191 13.94 1.59 -8.17
C ILE A 191 14.01 0.22 -8.84
N TRP A 192 13.18 -0.71 -8.38
CA TRP A 192 13.12 -2.06 -8.89
C TRP A 192 11.83 -2.26 -9.69
N THR A 193 11.96 -2.73 -10.92
CA THR A 193 10.86 -2.95 -11.85
C THR A 193 11.09 -4.24 -12.64
N ASP A 194 10.06 -4.76 -13.24
CA ASP A 194 10.07 -5.93 -14.12
C ASP A 194 10.40 -5.60 -15.58
N ILE A 195 10.74 -4.35 -15.88
CA ILE A 195 11.20 -3.90 -17.20
C ILE A 195 12.71 -3.62 -17.21
N ASP A 196 13.34 -3.60 -18.39
CA ASP A 196 14.80 -3.50 -18.57
C ASP A 196 15.43 -2.16 -18.16
N GLY A 197 14.67 -1.25 -17.55
CA GLY A 197 15.14 0.04 -17.05
C GLY A 197 14.27 1.23 -17.45
N MET A 198 14.67 2.41 -17.01
CA MET A 198 14.02 3.66 -17.42
C MET A 198 14.47 4.04 -18.85
N HIS A 199 13.50 4.20 -19.74
CA HIS A 199 13.74 4.68 -21.09
C HIS A 199 13.48 6.20 -21.15
N ASN A 200 14.45 6.95 -21.64
CA ASN A 200 14.19 8.30 -22.11
C ASN A 200 13.45 8.20 -23.44
N ASN A 201 12.23 8.67 -23.46
CA ASN A 201 11.56 8.96 -24.72
C ASN A 201 12.12 10.30 -25.21
N ASP A 202 13.00 10.24 -26.17
CA ASP A 202 13.37 11.39 -27.00
C ASP A 202 12.23 11.72 -27.97
#